data_31ea63dab5d5f2c1e0ba71a5d869497a
#
_entry.id   31ea63dab5d5f2c1e0ba71a5d869497a
#
_cell.length_a   1.000
_cell.length_b   1.000
_cell.length_c   1.000
_cell.angle_alpha   90.00
_cell.angle_beta   90.00
_cell.angle_gamma   90.00
#
_symmetry.space_group_name_H-M   'P 1'
#
loop_
_entity.id
_entity.type
_entity.pdbx_description
1 polymer ?
#
loop_
_entity_poly.entity_id
_entity_poly.type
_entity_poly.pdbx_seq_one_letter_code
_entity_poly.pdbx_strand_id
1 'polypeptide(L)'
;MYFLTVNGDIESGAYATVDIDGTQVVQFFVDKDDAVVYNTQLEAIGYDLVITEIEEDRVDKMCDILGYAYSIVEPGEIVVPRFETLSNNLP
;
A
#
# COMPACT_ATOMS: atom_id res chain seq x y z
N MET A 1 11.97 3.92 1.33
CA MET A 1 10.50 3.97 1.29
C MET A 1 9.88 2.81 2.03
N TYR A 2 8.63 2.94 2.39
CA TYR A 2 7.94 1.96 3.24
C TYR A 2 6.65 1.51 2.58
N PHE A 3 6.33 0.23 2.69
CA PHE A 3 5.09 -0.31 2.17
C PHE A 3 4.66 -1.47 3.06
N LEU A 4 3.47 -2.00 2.81
CA LEU A 4 2.88 -3.03 3.67
C LEU A 4 2.91 -4.37 2.96
N THR A 5 3.36 -5.40 3.69
CA THR A 5 3.44 -6.75 3.16
C THR A 5 2.78 -7.75 4.10
N VAL A 6 2.54 -8.95 3.60
CA VAL A 6 1.93 -10.01 4.41
C VAL A 6 2.91 -10.56 5.44
N ASN A 7 4.15 -10.81 5.05
CA ASN A 7 5.15 -11.45 5.94
C ASN A 7 6.47 -10.70 6.07
N GLY A 8 6.53 -9.46 5.64
CA GLY A 8 7.77 -8.68 5.74
C GLY A 8 8.63 -8.69 4.49
N ASP A 9 8.21 -9.37 3.43
CA ASP A 9 8.89 -9.32 2.14
C ASP A 9 7.89 -9.26 1.01
N ILE A 10 8.34 -8.75 -0.13
CA ILE A 10 7.47 -8.51 -1.27
C ILE A 10 6.94 -9.81 -1.87
N GLU A 11 7.71 -10.88 -1.77
CA GLU A 11 7.32 -12.16 -2.36
C GLU A 11 6.12 -12.77 -1.65
N SER A 12 5.92 -12.44 -0.39
CA SER A 12 4.77 -12.91 0.39
C SER A 12 3.48 -12.19 0.02
N GLY A 13 3.58 -11.11 -0.71
CA GLY A 13 2.44 -10.29 -1.14
C GLY A 13 2.47 -8.90 -0.55
N ALA A 14 2.31 -7.90 -1.39
CA ALA A 14 2.23 -6.51 -0.97
C ALA A 14 0.78 -6.08 -0.95
N TYR A 15 0.42 -5.27 0.05
CA TYR A 15 -0.90 -4.69 0.10
C TYR A 15 -1.05 -3.68 -1.05
N ALA A 16 -2.10 -3.82 -1.82
CA ALA A 16 -2.39 -2.91 -2.92
C ALA A 16 -3.85 -2.50 -2.86
N THR A 17 -4.11 -1.28 -3.28
CA THR A 17 -5.48 -0.82 -3.50
C THR A 17 -5.87 -1.16 -4.92
N VAL A 18 -7.16 -1.23 -5.17
CA VAL A 18 -7.69 -1.48 -6.52
C VAL A 18 -8.36 -0.22 -6.99
N ASP A 19 -7.90 0.25 -8.15
CA ASP A 19 -8.46 1.44 -8.71
C ASP A 19 -9.73 1.13 -9.54
N ILE A 20 -10.33 2.17 -10.09
CA ILE A 20 -11.65 2.09 -10.72
C ILE A 20 -11.68 1.12 -11.92
N ASP A 21 -10.57 0.93 -12.59
CA ASP A 21 -10.47 0.02 -13.73
C ASP A 21 -9.95 -1.38 -13.35
N GLY A 22 -9.80 -1.65 -12.06
CA GLY A 22 -9.34 -2.93 -11.57
C GLY A 22 -7.83 -3.06 -11.42
N THR A 23 -7.09 -2.01 -11.67
CA THR A 23 -5.64 -2.03 -11.54
C THR A 23 -5.23 -2.05 -10.07
N GLN A 24 -4.33 -2.94 -9.71
CA GLN A 24 -3.77 -2.99 -8.37
C GLN A 24 -2.64 -2.00 -8.24
N VAL A 25 -2.71 -1.16 -7.22
CA VAL A 25 -1.74 -0.08 -6.97
C VAL A 25 -1.16 -0.24 -5.58
N VAL A 26 0.15 -0.46 -5.50
CA VAL A 26 0.85 -0.56 -4.22
C VAL A 26 1.18 0.85 -3.73
N GLN A 27 0.89 1.14 -2.46
CA GLN A 27 1.18 2.43 -1.87
C GLN A 27 2.55 2.40 -1.21
N PHE A 28 3.43 3.29 -1.62
CA PHE A 28 4.74 3.45 -0.99
C PHE A 28 4.79 4.78 -0.26
N PHE A 29 5.27 4.77 0.97
CA PHE A 29 5.31 5.95 1.82
C PHE A 29 6.75 6.41 1.96
N VAL A 30 7.00 7.67 1.72
CA VAL A 30 8.32 8.25 1.92
C VAL A 30 8.66 8.27 3.40
N ASP A 31 7.68 8.61 4.25
CA ASP A 31 7.84 8.70 5.69
C ASP A 31 7.26 7.46 6.37
N LYS A 32 8.03 6.85 7.26
CA LYS A 32 7.58 5.68 8.01
C LYS A 32 6.36 5.97 8.87
N ASP A 33 6.28 7.16 9.45
CA ASP A 33 5.16 7.52 10.31
C ASP A 33 3.85 7.50 9.53
N ASP A 34 3.87 7.90 8.28
CA ASP A 34 2.68 7.85 7.43
C ASP A 34 2.26 6.41 7.16
N ALA A 35 3.23 5.53 6.98
CA ALA A 35 2.94 4.10 6.81
C ALA A 35 2.35 3.51 8.09
N VAL A 36 2.84 3.93 9.25
CA VAL A 36 2.32 3.48 10.54
C VAL A 36 0.85 3.90 10.71
N VAL A 37 0.54 5.14 10.39
CA VAL A 37 -0.84 5.65 10.48
C VAL A 37 -1.76 4.84 9.56
N TYR A 38 -1.32 4.62 8.34
CA TYR A 38 -2.11 3.85 7.38
C TYR A 38 -2.33 2.41 7.85
N ASN A 39 -1.26 1.77 8.33
CA ASN A 39 -1.31 0.41 8.83
C ASN A 39 -2.24 0.27 10.04
N THR A 40 -2.24 1.27 10.93
CA THR A 40 -3.13 1.28 12.09
C THR A 40 -4.59 1.26 11.67
N GLN A 41 -4.93 1.99 10.63
CA GLN A 41 -6.30 1.99 10.11
C GLN A 41 -6.68 0.64 9.51
N LEU A 42 -5.73 -0.02 8.84
CA LEU A 42 -5.97 -1.35 8.28
C LEU A 42 -6.13 -2.40 9.38
N GLU A 43 -5.35 -2.30 10.44
CA GLU A 43 -5.49 -3.20 11.59
C GLU A 43 -6.87 -3.11 12.21
N ALA A 44 -7.44 -1.92 12.23
CA ALA A 44 -8.76 -1.69 12.80
C ALA A 44 -9.86 -2.44 12.04
N ILE A 45 -9.60 -2.83 10.80
CA ILE A 45 -10.56 -3.58 9.98
C ILE A 45 -10.11 -5.02 9.69
N GLY A 46 -9.14 -5.51 10.46
CA GLY A 46 -8.79 -6.92 10.44
C GLY A 46 -7.58 -7.31 9.59
N TYR A 47 -6.86 -6.35 9.01
CA TYR A 47 -5.64 -6.68 8.30
C TYR A 47 -4.48 -6.87 9.28
N ASP A 48 -3.61 -7.80 8.96
CA ASP A 48 -2.41 -8.09 9.75
C ASP A 48 -1.21 -8.01 8.81
N LEU A 49 -0.67 -6.80 8.66
CA LEU A 49 0.38 -6.52 7.70
C LEU A 49 1.64 -6.01 8.40
N VAL A 50 2.77 -6.11 7.73
CA VAL A 50 4.06 -5.70 8.25
C VAL A 50 4.57 -4.51 7.44
N ILE A 51 5.02 -3.46 8.14
CA ILE A 51 5.66 -2.33 7.49
C ILE A 51 7.05 -2.76 7.05
N THR A 52 7.31 -2.67 5.76
CA THR A 52 8.54 -3.17 5.15
C THR A 52 9.26 -2.02 4.47
N GLU A 53 10.55 -1.94 4.66
CA GLU A 53 11.37 -0.92 4.03
C GLU A 53 11.95 -1.41 2.72
N ILE A 54 12.03 -0.51 1.73
CA ILE A 54 12.66 -0.78 0.46
C ILE A 54 13.40 0.48 0.01
N GLU A 55 14.53 0.30 -0.65
CA GLU A 55 15.27 1.42 -1.22
C GLU A 55 14.49 2.03 -2.38
N GLU A 56 14.51 3.35 -2.44
CA GLU A 56 13.73 4.10 -3.42
C GLU A 56 14.01 3.67 -4.85
N ASP A 57 15.28 3.43 -5.18
CA ASP A 57 15.67 3.06 -6.53
C ASP A 57 15.24 1.65 -6.93
N ARG A 58 14.75 0.86 -5.97
CA ARG A 58 14.28 -0.50 -6.24
C ARG A 58 12.77 -0.61 -6.43
N VAL A 59 12.03 0.44 -6.08
CA VAL A 59 10.57 0.44 -6.14
C VAL A 59 10.07 0.19 -7.56
N ASP A 60 10.58 0.97 -8.51
CA ASP A 60 10.14 0.90 -9.90
C ASP A 60 10.43 -0.48 -10.50
N LYS A 61 11.65 -0.95 -10.31
CA LYS A 61 12.09 -2.23 -10.85
C LYS A 61 11.29 -3.40 -10.28
N MET A 62 11.07 -3.36 -8.97
CA MET A 62 10.33 -4.42 -8.29
C MET A 62 8.88 -4.49 -8.75
N CYS A 63 8.23 -3.35 -8.83
CA CYS A 63 6.83 -3.29 -9.27
C CYS A 63 6.69 -3.71 -10.73
N ASP A 64 7.68 -3.37 -11.56
CA ASP A 64 7.71 -3.78 -12.95
C ASP A 64 7.79 -5.31 -13.08
N ILE A 65 8.67 -5.93 -12.32
CA ILE A 65 8.84 -7.39 -12.33
C ILE A 65 7.56 -8.09 -11.88
N LEU A 66 6.88 -7.56 -10.87
CA LEU A 66 5.69 -8.18 -10.30
C LEU A 66 4.40 -7.79 -11.03
N GLY A 67 4.47 -6.86 -11.95
CA GLY A 67 3.29 -6.43 -12.70
C GLY A 67 2.36 -5.52 -11.91
N TYR A 68 2.86 -4.82 -10.89
CA TYR A 68 2.07 -3.88 -10.11
C TYR A 68 2.30 -2.45 -10.56
N ALA A 69 1.24 -1.66 -10.55
CA ALA A 69 1.37 -0.22 -10.56
C ALA A 69 1.68 0.24 -9.13
N TYR A 70 2.18 1.46 -8.96
CA TYR A 70 2.46 1.98 -7.63
C TYR A 70 2.20 3.48 -7.56
N SER A 71 1.99 3.95 -6.34
CA SER A 71 1.82 5.36 -6.04
C SER A 71 2.72 5.71 -4.87
N ILE A 72 3.27 6.92 -4.87
CA ILE A 72 4.15 7.38 -3.79
C ILE A 72 3.40 8.41 -2.96
N VAL A 73 3.35 8.17 -1.66
CA VAL A 73 2.71 9.07 -0.70
C VAL A 73 3.79 9.96 -0.12
N GLU A 74 3.70 11.24 -0.40
CA GLU A 74 4.64 12.24 0.10
C GLU A 74 4.42 12.51 1.58
N PRO A 75 5.46 12.98 2.31
CA PRO A 75 5.30 13.29 3.73
C PRO A 75 4.20 14.29 3.98
N GLY A 76 3.34 13.99 4.95
CA GLY A 76 2.23 14.86 5.30
C GLY A 76 1.01 14.72 4.43
N GLU A 77 1.08 13.93 3.38
CA GLU A 77 -0.07 13.65 2.54
C GLU A 77 -1.00 12.70 3.29
N ILE A 78 -2.27 13.05 3.36
CA ILE A 78 -3.24 12.22 4.08
C ILE A 78 -3.79 11.17 3.14
N VAL A 79 -3.57 9.90 3.51
CA VAL A 79 -4.10 8.77 2.77
C VAL A 79 -4.95 7.94 3.71
N VAL A 80 -6.15 7.62 3.27
CA VAL A 80 -7.07 6.80 4.05
C VAL A 80 -7.35 5.52 3.25
N PRO A 81 -7.32 4.35 3.89
CA PRO A 81 -7.68 3.10 3.22
C PRO A 81 -9.06 3.19 2.59
N ARG A 82 -9.19 2.64 1.41
CA ARG A 82 -10.38 2.81 0.61
C ARG A 82 -11.45 1.77 0.88
N PHE A 83 -12.03 1.85 2.07
CA PHE A 83 -13.17 0.97 2.36
C PHE A 83 -14.37 1.32 1.53
N GLU A 84 -14.51 2.58 1.23
CA GLU A 84 -15.61 3.07 0.43
C GLU A 84 -15.61 2.45 -0.94
N THR A 85 -14.49 1.86 -1.34
CA THR A 85 -14.49 1.06 -2.56
C THR A 85 -15.51 -0.03 -2.46
N LEU A 86 -15.66 -0.57 -1.26
CA LEU A 86 -16.68 -1.58 -0.99
C LEU A 86 -18.07 -0.96 -0.95
N SER A 87 -18.19 0.18 -0.28
CA SER A 87 -19.48 0.86 -0.21
C SER A 87 -19.86 1.51 -1.51
N ASN A 88 -18.90 1.85 -2.35
CA ASN A 88 -19.20 2.40 -3.66
C ASN A 88 -19.91 1.42 -4.58
N ASN A 89 -19.86 0.17 -4.24
CA ASN A 89 -20.61 -0.84 -4.97
C ASN A 89 -22.07 -0.84 -4.59
N LEU A 90 -22.42 -0.06 -3.58
CA LEU A 90 -23.78 0.09 -3.16
C LEU A 90 -24.39 1.24 -3.90
N PRO A 91 -25.52 1.04 -4.47
CA PRO A 91 -26.22 2.12 -5.20
C PRO A 91 -26.58 3.23 -4.25
#